data_cdafae2ec0e13a1961929336dfeb83f5
#
_entry.id   cdafae2ec0e13a1961929336dfeb83f5
#
_cell.length_a   1.000
_cell.length_b   1.000
_cell.length_c   1.000
_cell.angle_alpha   90.00
_cell.angle_beta   90.00
_cell.angle_gamma   90.00
#
_symmetry.space_group_name_H-M   'P 1'
#
loop_
_entity.id
_entity.type
_entity.pdbx_description
1 polymer ?
#
loop_
_entity_poly.entity_id
_entity_poly.type
_entity_poly.pdbx_seq_one_letter_code
_entity_poly.pdbx_strand_id
1 'polypeptide(L)'
;FVWHDFCDWFLEMVKPRLYGDDPGRKRIAQEVLYRVLVDILKMLHPLIPYITEEIWQLLPCKEAESVMIAPFPSPERGWIDPAVERRMATLQQLISAIRTIRSEMNIPPHKPARALIRAEDRGIKELVEENRVFFRELAGVSEFEVGPEVERLEHAPRVILEGAEVFVPLEGLIDVARERARLERELEEVQQELAFSLRRLEDERFLKRAPQEIVAKEQAKAEELRGRAERLKKNLQVLGADG
;
A
#
# COMPACT_ATOMS: atom_id res chain seq x y z
N PHE A 1 -13.96 2.90 0.17
CA PHE A 1 -13.97 1.94 1.29
C PHE A 1 -13.86 0.49 0.81
N VAL A 2 -14.87 -0.06 0.08
CA VAL A 2 -14.92 -1.52 -0.22
C VAL A 2 -13.65 -2.04 -0.87
N TRP A 3 -13.17 -1.38 -1.93
CA TRP A 3 -11.98 -1.83 -2.66
C TRP A 3 -10.71 -1.69 -1.84
N HIS A 4 -10.43 -0.49 -1.34
CA HIS A 4 -9.15 -0.22 -0.68
C HIS A 4 -9.10 -0.67 0.79
N ASP A 5 -10.11 -0.34 1.61
CA ASP A 5 -10.04 -0.65 3.05
C ASP A 5 -10.45 -2.09 3.35
N PHE A 6 -11.56 -2.54 2.75
CA PHE A 6 -12.06 -3.88 3.00
C PHE A 6 -11.25 -4.96 2.24
N CYS A 7 -11.13 -4.84 0.90
CA CYS A 7 -10.47 -5.88 0.11
C CYS A 7 -8.95 -5.88 0.27
N ASP A 8 -8.29 -4.71 0.12
CA ASP A 8 -6.83 -4.66 0.11
C ASP A 8 -6.21 -4.78 1.51
N TRP A 9 -6.92 -4.35 2.57
CA TRP A 9 -6.40 -4.37 3.92
C TRP A 9 -7.12 -5.34 4.85
N PHE A 10 -8.43 -5.14 5.08
CA PHE A 10 -9.14 -5.91 6.10
C PHE A 10 -9.12 -7.41 5.84
N LEU A 11 -9.40 -7.85 4.60
CA LEU A 11 -9.39 -9.27 4.24
C LEU A 11 -8.01 -9.90 4.44
N GLU A 12 -6.93 -9.20 4.18
CA GLU A 12 -5.59 -9.71 4.41
C GLU A 12 -5.23 -9.71 5.90
N MET A 13 -5.56 -8.65 6.64
CA MET A 13 -5.26 -8.54 8.07
C MET A 13 -6.07 -9.51 8.94
N VAL A 14 -7.23 -9.96 8.49
CA VAL A 14 -8.06 -10.91 9.25
C VAL A 14 -7.59 -12.37 9.11
N LYS A 15 -6.84 -12.70 8.05
CA LYS A 15 -6.38 -14.07 7.76
C LYS A 15 -5.65 -14.75 8.93
N PRO A 16 -4.68 -14.13 9.61
CA PRO A 16 -4.00 -14.75 10.75
C PRO A 16 -4.95 -15.16 11.89
N ARG A 17 -6.07 -14.44 12.05
CA ARG A 17 -7.09 -14.77 13.05
C ARG A 17 -8.05 -15.85 12.56
N LEU A 18 -8.41 -15.83 11.26
CA LEU A 18 -9.31 -16.83 10.67
C LEU A 18 -8.68 -18.23 10.58
N TYR A 19 -7.38 -18.27 10.27
CA TYR A 19 -6.64 -19.53 10.06
C TYR A 19 -5.76 -19.92 11.24
N GLY A 20 -5.69 -19.08 12.28
CA GLY A 20 -4.97 -19.38 13.50
C GLY A 20 -5.70 -20.39 14.41
N ASP A 21 -4.97 -20.87 15.42
CA ASP A 21 -5.43 -21.94 16.33
C ASP A 21 -6.30 -21.44 17.49
N ASP A 22 -6.44 -20.12 17.69
CA ASP A 22 -7.26 -19.55 18.76
C ASP A 22 -8.74 -19.48 18.36
N PRO A 23 -9.61 -20.37 18.90
CA PRO A 23 -11.01 -20.43 18.50
C PRO A 23 -11.79 -19.16 18.91
N GLY A 24 -11.39 -18.48 19.97
CA GLY A 24 -12.04 -17.24 20.43
C GLY A 24 -11.77 -16.09 19.47
N ARG A 25 -10.50 -15.88 19.10
CA ARG A 25 -10.12 -14.86 18.10
C ARG A 25 -10.70 -15.15 16.73
N LYS A 26 -10.73 -16.43 16.32
CA LYS A 26 -11.35 -16.86 15.06
C LYS A 26 -12.82 -16.50 15.01
N ARG A 27 -13.59 -16.81 16.07
CA ARG A 27 -15.00 -16.50 16.15
C ARG A 27 -15.27 -15.00 16.04
N ILE A 28 -14.54 -14.19 16.79
CA ILE A 28 -14.65 -12.71 16.73
C ILE A 28 -14.35 -12.22 15.30
N ALA A 29 -13.29 -12.74 14.68
CA ALA A 29 -12.92 -12.37 13.30
C ALA A 29 -14.02 -12.72 12.29
N GLN A 30 -14.65 -13.89 12.45
CA GLN A 30 -15.77 -14.34 11.61
C GLN A 30 -17.02 -13.45 11.80
N GLU A 31 -17.35 -13.11 13.04
CA GLU A 31 -18.49 -12.26 13.35
C GLU A 31 -18.32 -10.84 12.78
N VAL A 32 -17.13 -10.23 12.93
CA VAL A 32 -16.83 -8.92 12.37
C VAL A 32 -16.84 -8.94 10.84
N LEU A 33 -16.18 -9.96 10.24
CA LEU A 33 -16.15 -10.12 8.78
C LEU A 33 -17.56 -10.27 8.21
N TYR A 34 -18.38 -11.12 8.84
CA TYR A 34 -19.77 -11.35 8.45
C TYR A 34 -20.58 -10.04 8.51
N ARG A 35 -20.51 -9.32 9.62
CA ARG A 35 -21.25 -8.07 9.80
C ARG A 35 -20.85 -7.02 8.76
N VAL A 36 -19.57 -6.80 8.54
CA VAL A 36 -19.08 -5.85 7.55
C VAL A 36 -19.49 -6.26 6.13
N LEU A 37 -19.41 -7.55 5.79
CA LEU A 37 -19.84 -8.06 4.49
C LEU A 37 -21.34 -7.83 4.26
N VAL A 38 -22.19 -8.12 5.25
CA VAL A 38 -23.65 -7.89 5.18
C VAL A 38 -23.94 -6.41 4.88
N ASP A 39 -23.33 -5.50 5.61
CA ASP A 39 -23.54 -4.07 5.39
C ASP A 39 -23.03 -3.59 4.02
N ILE A 40 -21.88 -4.13 3.55
CA ILE A 40 -21.37 -3.88 2.19
C ILE A 40 -22.36 -4.35 1.12
N LEU A 41 -22.91 -5.55 1.25
CA LEU A 41 -23.90 -6.09 0.28
C LEU A 41 -25.12 -5.21 0.19
N LYS A 42 -25.65 -4.76 1.33
CA LYS A 42 -26.80 -3.84 1.38
C LYS A 42 -26.50 -2.50 0.71
N MET A 43 -25.33 -1.92 1.00
CA MET A 43 -24.93 -0.64 0.42
C MET A 43 -24.67 -0.70 -1.09
N LEU A 44 -24.14 -1.82 -1.57
CA LEU A 44 -23.82 -2.00 -3.00
C LEU A 44 -24.99 -2.51 -3.84
N HIS A 45 -26.01 -3.10 -3.21
CA HIS A 45 -27.13 -3.69 -3.93
C HIS A 45 -27.84 -2.75 -4.92
N PRO A 46 -28.08 -1.47 -4.62
CA PRO A 46 -28.67 -0.55 -5.60
C PRO A 46 -27.83 -0.32 -6.87
N LEU A 47 -26.53 -0.58 -6.81
CA LEU A 47 -25.58 -0.38 -7.92
C LEU A 47 -25.29 -1.68 -8.69
N ILE A 48 -25.17 -2.79 -7.99
CA ILE A 48 -24.77 -4.09 -8.55
C ILE A 48 -25.66 -5.22 -7.99
N PRO A 49 -26.97 -5.21 -8.31
CA PRO A 49 -27.97 -6.06 -7.63
C PRO A 49 -27.73 -7.56 -7.80
N TYR A 50 -27.29 -8.01 -8.96
CA TYR A 50 -27.17 -9.45 -9.24
C TYR A 50 -26.09 -10.13 -8.40
N ILE A 51 -24.89 -9.56 -8.35
CA ILE A 51 -23.78 -10.17 -7.60
C ILE A 51 -24.00 -10.06 -6.09
N THR A 52 -24.59 -8.95 -5.62
CA THR A 52 -24.88 -8.79 -4.18
C THR A 52 -25.98 -9.75 -3.72
N GLU A 53 -26.99 -10.00 -4.54
CA GLU A 53 -28.02 -11.03 -4.23
C GLU A 53 -27.42 -12.43 -4.24
N GLU A 54 -26.60 -12.77 -5.22
CA GLU A 54 -25.95 -14.09 -5.29
C GLU A 54 -25.10 -14.35 -4.04
N ILE A 55 -24.28 -13.38 -3.62
CA ILE A 55 -23.49 -13.52 -2.38
C ILE A 55 -24.41 -13.58 -1.15
N TRP A 56 -25.49 -12.78 -1.10
CA TRP A 56 -26.45 -12.80 -0.01
C TRP A 56 -27.07 -14.18 0.17
N GLN A 57 -27.43 -14.84 -0.93
CA GLN A 57 -28.02 -16.18 -0.86
C GLN A 57 -27.06 -17.25 -0.32
N LEU A 58 -25.75 -17.03 -0.41
CA LEU A 58 -24.73 -17.91 0.17
C LEU A 58 -24.49 -17.68 1.67
N LEU A 59 -24.99 -16.59 2.24
CA LEU A 59 -24.76 -16.29 3.66
C LEU A 59 -25.50 -17.30 4.57
N PRO A 60 -24.86 -17.79 5.66
CA PRO A 60 -25.43 -18.82 6.54
C PRO A 60 -26.60 -18.31 7.39
N CYS A 61 -26.60 -17.03 7.76
CA CYS A 61 -27.61 -16.42 8.60
C CYS A 61 -28.09 -15.11 7.95
N LYS A 62 -29.29 -15.09 7.38
CA LYS A 62 -29.84 -13.92 6.70
C LYS A 62 -30.97 -13.33 7.54
N GLU A 63 -31.03 -12.00 7.65
CA GLU A 63 -32.13 -11.28 8.30
C GLU A 63 -33.38 -11.12 7.42
N ALA A 64 -33.22 -11.36 6.09
CA ALA A 64 -34.29 -11.31 5.10
C ALA A 64 -34.03 -12.32 3.98
N GLU A 65 -35.06 -12.75 3.27
CA GLU A 65 -34.97 -13.70 2.16
C GLU A 65 -34.12 -13.17 0.99
N SER A 66 -34.15 -11.86 0.78
CA SER A 66 -33.40 -11.16 -0.26
C SER A 66 -32.78 -9.90 0.31
N VAL A 67 -31.59 -9.51 -0.17
CA VAL A 67 -30.98 -8.22 0.19
C VAL A 67 -31.83 -7.02 -0.24
N MET A 68 -32.67 -7.21 -1.29
CA MET A 68 -33.61 -6.17 -1.77
C MET A 68 -34.59 -5.68 -0.70
N ILE A 69 -35.02 -6.55 0.21
CA ILE A 69 -35.97 -6.25 1.27
C ILE A 69 -35.31 -6.14 2.65
N ALA A 70 -34.01 -6.33 2.73
CA ALA A 70 -33.26 -6.16 3.96
C ALA A 70 -33.18 -4.68 4.34
N PRO A 71 -33.25 -4.34 5.65
CA PRO A 71 -33.13 -2.95 6.08
C PRO A 71 -31.76 -2.37 5.71
N PHE A 72 -31.74 -1.15 5.17
CA PHE A 72 -30.50 -0.45 4.85
C PHE A 72 -29.68 -0.20 6.12
N PRO A 73 -28.34 -0.37 6.09
CA PRO A 73 -27.53 -0.24 7.28
C PRO A 73 -27.54 1.19 7.84
N SER A 74 -27.57 1.29 9.15
CA SER A 74 -27.49 2.55 9.86
C SER A 74 -26.15 2.65 10.59
N PRO A 75 -25.52 3.85 10.63
CA PRO A 75 -24.21 3.99 11.28
C PRO A 75 -24.32 3.82 12.80
N GLU A 76 -23.48 2.98 13.36
CA GLU A 76 -23.35 2.79 14.81
C GLU A 76 -22.27 3.71 15.35
N ARG A 77 -22.67 4.86 15.88
CA ARG A 77 -21.74 5.90 16.36
C ARG A 77 -20.77 5.41 17.43
N GLY A 78 -21.13 4.41 18.21
CA GLY A 78 -20.27 3.81 19.23
C GLY A 78 -19.06 3.04 18.67
N TRP A 79 -19.03 2.78 17.37
CA TRP A 79 -17.91 2.10 16.71
C TRP A 79 -16.90 3.07 16.09
N ILE A 80 -17.21 4.36 16.09
CA ILE A 80 -16.31 5.39 15.57
C ILE A 80 -15.29 5.74 16.65
N ASP A 81 -14.04 5.37 16.45
CA ASP A 81 -12.92 5.69 17.34
C ASP A 81 -11.77 6.32 16.56
N PRO A 82 -11.67 7.66 16.57
CA PRO A 82 -10.62 8.38 15.83
C PRO A 82 -9.18 8.02 16.29
N ALA A 83 -9.00 7.51 17.50
CA ALA A 83 -7.68 7.08 17.94
C ALA A 83 -7.28 5.75 17.28
N VAL A 84 -8.20 4.80 17.22
CA VAL A 84 -8.01 3.52 16.51
C VAL A 84 -7.82 3.75 15.01
N GLU A 85 -8.59 4.65 14.41
CA GLU A 85 -8.46 4.99 12.99
C GLU A 85 -7.07 5.58 12.66
N ARG A 86 -6.57 6.51 13.47
CA ARG A 86 -5.21 7.05 13.32
C ARG A 86 -4.14 5.98 13.46
N ARG A 87 -4.26 5.12 14.47
CA ARG A 87 -3.32 4.00 14.68
C ARG A 87 -3.31 3.05 13.48
N MET A 88 -4.49 2.74 12.93
CA MET A 88 -4.61 1.90 11.73
C MET A 88 -3.98 2.59 10.52
N ALA A 89 -4.22 3.88 10.30
CA ALA A 89 -3.62 4.64 9.21
C ALA A 89 -2.08 4.65 9.31
N THR A 90 -1.52 4.86 10.51
CA THR A 90 -0.06 4.78 10.73
C THR A 90 0.49 3.39 10.42
N LEU A 91 -0.20 2.32 10.86
CA LEU A 91 0.19 0.94 10.57
C LEU A 91 0.22 0.67 9.06
N GLN A 92 -0.83 1.09 8.35
CA GLN A 92 -0.93 0.96 6.90
C GLN A 92 0.17 1.74 6.18
N GLN A 93 0.50 2.95 6.63
CA GLN A 93 1.59 3.77 6.07
C GLN A 93 2.95 3.09 6.25
N LEU A 94 3.25 2.55 7.43
CA LEU A 94 4.50 1.84 7.69
C LEU A 94 4.65 0.58 6.82
N ILE A 95 3.60 -0.24 6.72
CA ILE A 95 3.58 -1.43 5.88
C ILE A 95 3.75 -1.04 4.40
N SER A 96 3.02 -0.01 3.95
CA SER A 96 3.10 0.49 2.57
C SER A 96 4.47 1.05 2.23
N ALA A 97 5.14 1.74 3.17
CA ALA A 97 6.50 2.23 2.98
C ALA A 97 7.48 1.08 2.71
N ILE A 98 7.41 0.00 3.49
CA ILE A 98 8.25 -1.19 3.27
C ILE A 98 7.94 -1.85 1.92
N ARG A 99 6.66 -2.00 1.57
CA ARG A 99 6.23 -2.57 0.27
C ARG A 99 6.71 -1.71 -0.90
N THR A 100 6.70 -0.39 -0.76
CA THR A 100 7.23 0.55 -1.76
C THR A 100 8.72 0.33 -1.96
N ILE A 101 9.52 0.29 -0.88
CA ILE A 101 10.96 0.02 -0.96
C ILE A 101 11.20 -1.34 -1.63
N ARG A 102 10.49 -2.39 -1.23
CA ARG A 102 10.63 -3.73 -1.82
C ARG A 102 10.32 -3.73 -3.31
N SER A 103 9.27 -3.02 -3.72
CA SER A 103 8.88 -2.90 -5.14
C SER A 103 9.91 -2.10 -5.95
N GLU A 104 10.36 -0.96 -5.44
CA GLU A 104 11.34 -0.10 -6.12
C GLU A 104 12.70 -0.77 -6.29
N MET A 105 13.12 -1.55 -5.29
CA MET A 105 14.39 -2.30 -5.29
C MET A 105 14.24 -3.73 -5.84
N ASN A 106 13.08 -4.06 -6.38
CA ASN A 106 12.79 -5.38 -6.96
C ASN A 106 13.16 -6.57 -6.03
N ILE A 107 12.90 -6.38 -4.71
CA ILE A 107 13.18 -7.42 -3.71
C ILE A 107 12.16 -8.56 -3.89
N PRO A 108 12.62 -9.81 -4.10
CA PRO A 108 11.71 -10.94 -4.31
C PRO A 108 10.74 -11.14 -3.15
N PRO A 109 9.43 -11.40 -3.40
CA PRO A 109 8.42 -11.53 -2.34
C PRO A 109 8.75 -12.61 -1.29
N HIS A 110 9.39 -13.70 -1.70
CA HIS A 110 9.75 -14.82 -0.83
C HIS A 110 11.01 -14.56 0.03
N LYS A 111 11.77 -13.50 -0.23
CA LYS A 111 12.93 -13.15 0.61
C LYS A 111 12.48 -12.33 1.81
N PRO A 112 12.68 -12.82 3.04
CA PRO A 112 12.39 -12.07 4.24
C PRO A 112 13.36 -10.88 4.35
N ALA A 113 12.82 -9.71 4.68
CA ALA A 113 13.61 -8.48 4.82
C ALA A 113 13.74 -8.10 6.30
N ARG A 114 14.79 -7.33 6.63
CA ARG A 114 14.89 -6.59 7.88
C ARG A 114 14.34 -5.19 7.65
N ALA A 115 13.53 -4.68 8.58
CA ALA A 115 13.02 -3.31 8.55
C ALA A 115 13.53 -2.52 9.77
N LEU A 116 14.07 -1.34 9.50
CA LEU A 116 14.54 -0.40 10.50
C LEU A 116 13.59 0.79 10.49
N ILE A 117 12.98 1.09 11.63
CA ILE A 117 12.00 2.17 11.76
C ILE A 117 12.50 3.14 12.82
N ARG A 118 13.01 4.26 12.37
CA ARG A 118 13.41 5.34 13.26
C ARG A 118 12.19 6.21 13.56
N ALA A 119 11.81 6.29 14.82
CA ALA A 119 10.69 7.09 15.29
C ALA A 119 10.96 7.60 16.70
N GLU A 120 10.68 8.87 16.96
CA GLU A 120 10.77 9.48 18.29
C GLU A 120 9.55 9.12 19.14
N ASP A 121 8.39 8.91 18.51
CA ASP A 121 7.15 8.57 19.18
C ASP A 121 7.16 7.11 19.64
N ARG A 122 7.10 6.93 20.96
CA ARG A 122 7.01 5.61 21.62
C ARG A 122 5.76 4.84 21.16
N GLY A 123 4.67 5.53 20.82
CA GLY A 123 3.44 4.91 20.32
C GLY A 123 3.65 4.17 19.00
N ILE A 124 4.58 4.62 18.14
CA ILE A 124 4.96 3.91 16.91
C ILE A 124 5.67 2.59 17.25
N LYS A 125 6.57 2.59 18.22
CA LYS A 125 7.25 1.37 18.67
C LYS A 125 6.26 0.34 19.20
N GLU A 126 5.36 0.76 20.08
CA GLU A 126 4.30 -0.10 20.61
C GLU A 126 3.39 -0.63 19.51
N LEU A 127 3.01 0.21 18.53
CA LEU A 127 2.19 -0.18 17.38
C LEU A 127 2.85 -1.28 16.54
N VAL A 128 4.15 -1.15 16.26
CA VAL A 128 4.90 -2.15 15.48
C VAL A 128 5.01 -3.46 16.26
N GLU A 129 5.36 -3.39 17.56
CA GLU A 129 5.51 -4.57 18.42
C GLU A 129 4.20 -5.37 18.55
N GLU A 130 3.08 -4.70 18.72
CA GLU A 130 1.75 -5.31 18.82
C GLU A 130 1.29 -5.95 17.49
N ASN A 131 1.80 -5.45 16.36
CA ASN A 131 1.32 -5.80 15.02
C ASN A 131 2.38 -6.51 14.15
N ARG A 132 3.42 -7.10 14.75
CA ARG A 132 4.52 -7.80 14.04
C ARG A 132 4.03 -8.80 13.00
N VAL A 133 2.93 -9.49 13.27
CA VAL A 133 2.33 -10.45 12.35
C VAL A 133 1.95 -9.81 11.02
N PHE A 134 1.42 -8.60 11.03
CA PHE A 134 1.03 -7.92 9.79
C PHE A 134 2.23 -7.45 8.97
N PHE A 135 3.30 -7.01 9.61
CA PHE A 135 4.53 -6.69 8.90
C PHE A 135 5.13 -7.92 8.22
N ARG A 136 5.11 -9.07 8.90
CA ARG A 136 5.59 -10.33 8.32
C ARG A 136 4.73 -10.78 7.15
N GLU A 137 3.42 -10.86 7.34
CA GLU A 137 2.50 -11.39 6.33
C GLU A 137 2.29 -10.43 5.14
N LEU A 138 2.21 -9.11 5.39
CA LEU A 138 1.87 -8.14 4.36
C LEU A 138 3.07 -7.44 3.73
N ALA A 139 4.21 -7.37 4.44
CA ALA A 139 5.42 -6.71 3.95
C ALA A 139 6.63 -7.65 3.85
N GLY A 140 6.52 -8.93 4.24
CA GLY A 140 7.60 -9.90 4.17
C GLY A 140 8.79 -9.54 5.06
N VAL A 141 8.54 -9.02 6.26
CA VAL A 141 9.58 -8.61 7.22
C VAL A 141 9.76 -9.68 8.26
N SER A 142 10.98 -10.17 8.46
CA SER A 142 11.34 -11.15 9.48
C SER A 142 11.88 -10.50 10.75
N GLU A 143 12.58 -9.39 10.62
CA GLU A 143 13.27 -8.71 11.71
C GLU A 143 12.94 -7.23 11.73
N PHE A 144 12.76 -6.67 12.95
CA PHE A 144 12.46 -5.26 13.17
C PHE A 144 13.42 -4.66 14.17
N GLU A 145 13.79 -3.43 13.91
CA GLU A 145 14.40 -2.54 14.89
C GLU A 145 13.65 -1.22 14.87
N VAL A 146 13.11 -0.78 16.01
CA VAL A 146 12.22 0.37 16.10
C VAL A 146 12.59 1.24 17.28
N GLY A 147 12.79 2.52 17.04
CA GLY A 147 13.03 3.51 18.08
C GLY A 147 13.86 4.71 17.61
N PRO A 148 14.09 5.67 18.49
CA PRO A 148 14.93 6.84 18.18
C PRO A 148 16.42 6.48 18.04
N GLU A 149 16.84 5.37 18.65
CA GLU A 149 18.21 4.85 18.64
C GLU A 149 18.59 4.17 17.30
N VAL A 150 17.63 3.92 16.41
CA VAL A 150 17.89 3.34 15.09
C VAL A 150 18.80 4.26 14.30
N GLU A 151 19.97 3.74 13.92
CA GLU A 151 20.92 4.50 13.11
C GLU A 151 20.32 4.86 11.74
N ARG A 152 20.59 6.09 11.33
CA ARG A 152 20.21 6.54 10.00
C ARG A 152 21.18 5.96 8.98
N LEU A 153 20.72 4.99 8.23
CA LEU A 153 21.52 4.39 7.16
C LEU A 153 21.49 5.31 5.93
N GLU A 154 22.61 5.98 5.65
CA GLU A 154 22.71 6.93 4.53
C GLU A 154 22.56 6.26 3.17
N HIS A 155 22.92 4.98 3.09
CA HIS A 155 22.96 4.19 1.87
C HIS A 155 21.86 3.11 1.77
N ALA A 156 20.88 3.12 2.66
CA ALA A 156 19.72 2.24 2.56
C ALA A 156 18.53 2.95 1.91
N PRO A 157 17.75 2.23 1.08
CA PRO A 157 16.49 2.75 0.58
C PRO A 157 15.58 3.12 1.76
N ARG A 158 14.96 4.30 1.66
CA ARG A 158 14.13 4.82 2.74
C ARG A 158 12.88 5.52 2.23
N VAL A 159 11.84 5.45 3.06
CA VAL A 159 10.65 6.27 2.95
C VAL A 159 10.49 7.11 4.22
N ILE A 160 10.26 8.40 4.04
CA ILE A 160 10.01 9.34 5.13
C ILE A 160 8.51 9.48 5.27
N LEU A 161 8.00 9.22 6.47
CA LEU A 161 6.61 9.39 6.87
C LEU A 161 6.52 10.50 7.93
N GLU A 162 5.30 10.94 8.22
CA GLU A 162 5.07 11.83 9.35
C GLU A 162 5.42 11.11 10.67
N GLY A 163 6.47 11.57 11.33
CA GLY A 163 6.93 11.01 12.62
C GLY A 163 7.78 9.73 12.53
N ALA A 164 8.09 9.22 11.32
CA ALA A 164 8.95 8.05 11.18
C ALA A 164 9.77 8.05 9.90
N GLU A 165 10.96 7.44 9.95
CA GLU A 165 11.76 7.07 8.77
C GLU A 165 11.85 5.55 8.71
N VAL A 166 11.52 4.96 7.56
CA VAL A 166 11.54 3.50 7.34
C VAL A 166 12.67 3.17 6.39
N PHE A 167 13.54 2.25 6.80
CA PHE A 167 14.67 1.76 6.00
C PHE A 167 14.55 0.25 5.80
N VAL A 168 15.01 -0.24 4.65
CA VAL A 168 15.16 -1.67 4.37
C VAL A 168 16.58 -1.91 3.85
N PRO A 169 17.50 -2.42 4.68
CA PRO A 169 18.85 -2.78 4.22
C PRO A 169 18.78 -3.82 3.11
N LEU A 170 19.59 -3.64 2.07
CA LEU A 170 19.55 -4.50 0.87
C LEU A 170 20.52 -5.70 0.95
N GLU A 171 21.36 -5.77 1.97
CA GLU A 171 22.35 -6.82 2.15
C GLU A 171 21.70 -8.22 2.08
N GLY A 172 22.20 -9.06 1.20
CA GLY A 172 21.67 -10.42 1.00
C GLY A 172 20.30 -10.51 0.33
N LEU A 173 19.61 -9.39 0.10
CA LEU A 173 18.27 -9.38 -0.52
C LEU A 173 18.35 -9.36 -2.04
N ILE A 174 19.27 -8.57 -2.61
CA ILE A 174 19.41 -8.38 -4.06
C ILE A 174 20.87 -8.42 -4.48
N ASP A 175 21.10 -8.66 -5.77
CA ASP A 175 22.38 -8.39 -6.42
C ASP A 175 22.41 -6.91 -6.79
N VAL A 176 23.14 -6.12 -6.01
CA VAL A 176 23.23 -4.67 -6.14
C VAL A 176 23.74 -4.24 -7.54
N ALA A 177 24.74 -4.94 -8.09
CA ALA A 177 25.27 -4.61 -9.41
C ALA A 177 24.25 -4.84 -10.53
N ARG A 178 23.52 -5.95 -10.45
CA ARG A 178 22.46 -6.27 -11.41
C ARG A 178 21.29 -5.30 -11.32
N GLU A 179 20.90 -4.96 -10.11
CA GLU A 179 19.78 -4.03 -9.88
C GLU A 179 20.14 -2.62 -10.33
N ARG A 180 21.36 -2.16 -10.06
CA ARG A 180 21.87 -0.89 -10.56
C ARG A 180 21.81 -0.82 -12.09
N ALA A 181 22.31 -1.84 -12.78
CA ALA A 181 22.27 -1.89 -14.25
C ALA A 181 20.84 -1.93 -14.81
N ARG A 182 19.87 -2.47 -14.06
CA ARG A 182 18.45 -2.42 -14.41
C ARG A 182 17.89 -1.00 -14.29
N LEU A 183 18.14 -0.35 -13.17
CA LEU A 183 17.67 1.02 -12.91
C LEU A 183 18.29 2.04 -13.87
N GLU A 184 19.57 1.88 -14.23
CA GLU A 184 20.23 2.74 -15.23
C GLU A 184 19.55 2.64 -16.60
N ARG A 185 19.21 1.44 -17.06
CA ARG A 185 18.46 1.24 -18.31
C ARG A 185 17.05 1.82 -18.25
N GLU A 186 16.34 1.57 -17.14
CA GLU A 186 14.99 2.11 -16.97
C GLU A 186 15.01 3.65 -16.93
N LEU A 187 16.02 4.25 -16.29
CA LEU A 187 16.19 5.72 -16.28
C LEU A 187 16.42 6.25 -17.69
N GLU A 188 17.24 5.60 -18.49
CA GLU A 188 17.50 5.99 -19.87
C GLU A 188 16.21 5.96 -20.71
N GLU A 189 15.42 4.89 -20.61
CA GLU A 189 14.12 4.77 -21.30
C GLU A 189 13.16 5.89 -20.90
N VAL A 190 13.00 6.14 -19.60
CA VAL A 190 12.13 7.19 -19.08
C VAL A 190 12.59 8.58 -19.52
N GLN A 191 13.90 8.84 -19.56
CA GLN A 191 14.45 10.12 -20.03
C GLN A 191 14.21 10.32 -21.53
N GLN A 192 14.30 9.27 -22.36
CA GLN A 192 13.98 9.33 -23.78
C GLN A 192 12.50 9.64 -24.01
N GLU A 193 11.59 8.97 -23.27
CA GLU A 193 10.16 9.26 -23.34
C GLU A 193 9.84 10.68 -22.89
N LEU A 194 10.45 11.14 -21.80
CA LEU A 194 10.28 12.52 -21.30
C LEU A 194 10.74 13.54 -22.33
N ALA A 195 11.91 13.34 -22.91
CA ALA A 195 12.42 14.21 -23.96
C ALA A 195 11.50 14.26 -25.19
N PHE A 196 10.87 13.14 -25.56
CA PHE A 196 9.88 13.11 -26.64
C PHE A 196 8.62 13.90 -26.28
N SER A 197 8.06 13.72 -25.09
CA SER A 197 6.89 14.47 -24.61
C SER A 197 7.16 15.97 -24.54
N LEU A 198 8.33 16.38 -24.02
CA LEU A 198 8.73 17.79 -23.95
C LEU A 198 8.87 18.43 -25.34
N ARG A 199 9.52 17.75 -26.30
CA ARG A 199 9.61 18.23 -27.68
C ARG A 199 8.23 18.45 -28.33
N ARG A 200 7.27 17.57 -28.05
CA ARG A 200 5.89 17.75 -28.54
C ARG A 200 5.22 18.97 -27.91
N LEU A 201 5.46 19.22 -26.62
CA LEU A 201 4.92 20.39 -25.93
C LEU A 201 5.61 21.69 -26.31
N GLU A 202 6.81 21.65 -26.88
CA GLU A 202 7.52 22.80 -27.46
C GLU A 202 7.13 23.07 -28.94
N ASP A 203 6.52 22.09 -29.64
CA ASP A 203 6.12 22.25 -31.02
C ASP A 203 4.85 23.11 -31.14
N GLU A 204 5.02 24.34 -31.62
CA GLU A 204 3.90 25.27 -31.84
C GLU A 204 2.82 24.71 -32.78
N ARG A 205 3.17 23.84 -33.74
CA ARG A 205 2.20 23.23 -34.65
C ARG A 205 1.31 22.25 -33.92
N PHE A 206 1.89 21.49 -32.99
CA PHE A 206 1.14 20.61 -32.14
C PHE A 206 0.21 21.41 -31.22
N LEU A 207 0.72 22.43 -30.54
CA LEU A 207 -0.06 23.26 -29.61
C LEU A 207 -1.22 24.00 -30.29
N LYS A 208 -1.04 24.44 -31.55
CA LYS A 208 -2.09 25.13 -32.32
C LYS A 208 -3.16 24.20 -32.89
N ARG A 209 -2.85 22.92 -33.12
CA ARG A 209 -3.76 21.97 -33.82
C ARG A 209 -4.40 20.96 -32.89
N ALA A 210 -3.74 20.59 -31.79
CA ALA A 210 -4.24 19.57 -30.84
C ALA A 210 -5.36 20.15 -29.97
N PRO A 211 -6.42 19.36 -29.70
CA PRO A 211 -7.41 19.72 -28.70
C PRO A 211 -6.76 19.96 -27.32
N GLN A 212 -7.29 20.91 -26.55
CA GLN A 212 -6.75 21.23 -25.22
C GLN A 212 -6.63 19.99 -24.29
N GLU A 213 -7.57 19.06 -24.41
CA GLU A 213 -7.55 17.81 -23.65
C GLU A 213 -6.30 16.96 -23.97
N ILE A 214 -5.88 16.92 -25.23
CA ILE A 214 -4.68 16.16 -25.64
C ILE A 214 -3.41 16.85 -25.16
N VAL A 215 -3.36 18.18 -25.20
CA VAL A 215 -2.24 18.96 -24.65
C VAL A 215 -2.13 18.73 -23.13
N ALA A 216 -3.26 18.77 -22.40
CA ALA A 216 -3.29 18.53 -20.97
C ALA A 216 -2.85 17.09 -20.62
N LYS A 217 -3.26 16.09 -21.37
CA LYS A 217 -2.78 14.70 -21.21
C LYS A 217 -1.27 14.57 -21.43
N GLU A 218 -0.73 15.25 -22.43
CA GLU A 218 0.71 15.22 -22.71
C GLU A 218 1.51 15.93 -21.58
N GLN A 219 0.98 17.03 -21.05
CA GLN A 219 1.57 17.72 -19.90
C GLN A 219 1.56 16.84 -18.65
N ALA A 220 0.44 16.19 -18.34
CA ALA A 220 0.33 15.25 -17.22
C ALA A 220 1.31 14.08 -17.38
N LYS A 221 1.45 13.53 -18.59
CA LYS A 221 2.42 12.48 -18.91
C LYS A 221 3.87 12.94 -18.68
N ALA A 222 4.21 14.15 -19.15
CA ALA A 222 5.55 14.70 -18.96
C ALA A 222 5.89 14.88 -17.47
N GLU A 223 4.94 15.34 -16.67
CA GLU A 223 5.12 15.51 -15.22
C GLU A 223 5.26 14.16 -14.50
N GLU A 224 4.48 13.16 -14.87
CA GLU A 224 4.60 11.79 -14.35
C GLU A 224 5.98 11.19 -14.67
N LEU A 225 6.45 11.32 -15.93
CA LEU A 225 7.76 10.83 -16.35
C LEU A 225 8.91 11.56 -15.63
N ARG A 226 8.77 12.87 -15.39
CA ARG A 226 9.73 13.63 -14.59
C ARG A 226 9.83 13.10 -13.16
N GLY A 227 8.69 12.91 -12.51
CA GLY A 227 8.63 12.33 -11.17
C GLY A 227 9.21 10.91 -11.11
N ARG A 228 8.98 10.09 -12.14
CA ARG A 228 9.56 8.75 -12.24
C ARG A 228 11.08 8.80 -12.42
N ALA A 229 11.60 9.67 -13.27
CA ALA A 229 13.03 9.86 -13.47
C ALA A 229 13.75 10.31 -12.18
N GLU A 230 13.15 11.21 -11.41
CA GLU A 230 13.73 11.66 -10.14
C GLU A 230 13.76 10.53 -9.08
N ARG A 231 12.73 9.68 -9.01
CA ARG A 231 12.74 8.50 -8.13
C ARG A 231 13.83 7.51 -8.53
N LEU A 232 13.98 7.22 -9.84
CA LEU A 232 15.02 6.31 -10.34
C LEU A 232 16.43 6.85 -10.04
N LYS A 233 16.69 8.14 -10.22
CA LYS A 233 17.97 8.77 -9.84
C LYS A 233 18.26 8.63 -8.36
N LYS A 234 17.26 8.87 -7.50
CA LYS A 234 17.40 8.71 -6.05
C LYS A 234 17.75 7.28 -5.66
N ASN A 235 17.08 6.29 -6.28
CA ASN A 235 17.36 4.89 -6.04
C ASN A 235 18.76 4.48 -6.51
N LEU A 236 19.22 5.00 -7.66
CA LEU A 236 20.59 4.80 -8.14
C LEU A 236 21.65 5.41 -7.21
N GLN A 237 21.38 6.59 -6.63
CA GLN A 237 22.28 7.18 -5.64
C GLN A 237 22.44 6.30 -4.40
N VAL A 238 21.36 5.68 -3.93
CA VAL A 238 21.39 4.73 -2.81
C VAL A 238 22.25 3.53 -3.14
N LEU A 239 22.07 2.93 -4.33
CA LEU A 239 22.86 1.76 -4.78
C LEU A 239 24.30 2.09 -5.20
N GLY A 240 24.62 3.35 -5.44
CA GLY A 240 25.96 3.78 -5.87
C GLY A 240 26.94 4.10 -4.75
N ALA A 241 26.48 4.15 -3.52
CA ALA A 241 27.29 4.51 -2.35
C ALA A 241 27.99 3.31 -1.69
N ASP A 242 27.66 2.09 -2.10
CA ASP A 242 28.27 0.83 -1.63
C ASP A 242 29.40 0.32 -2.53
N GLY A 243 30.04 1.17 -3.32
CA GLY A 243 31.14 0.85 -4.24
C GLY A 243 32.50 1.40 -3.82
#